data_4bdbd7e488758bb21a927b36cd91626e
#
_entry.id   4bdbd7e488758bb21a927b36cd91626e
#
_cell.length_a   1.000
_cell.length_b   1.000
_cell.length_c   1.000
_cell.angle_alpha   90.00
_cell.angle_beta   90.00
_cell.angle_gamma   90.00
#
_symmetry.space_group_name_H-M   'P 1'
#
loop_
_entity.id
_entity.type
_entity.pdbx_description
1 polymer ?
#
loop_
_entity_poly.entity_id
_entity_poly.type
_entity_poly.pdbx_seq_one_letter_code
_entity_poly.pdbx_strand_id
1 'polypeptide(L)'
;MATATVKQSKVNKAKEYLKNWIPYRYKRYVFFTIVTIIALVLPWIRINGNHFFLLNFDHMQVHLFFIRFDMQELYLMPFLLWILFFGIFFITTLGGRVWCGWSCPQTIFRVIYRDLIETKLLHLRKRISNKQIEPDMSKPENKVKKIIAILLWSVLAFIAAADFLWYFVPPEDFIRYIQDPANHPILMGFWVGTALFLIADVVFIKENFCIYICPYARVQSVLYDEDTFQTVYDYKRGGRIYDEHGNLIVHNKKELKSQKEEAECTLCESCVKVCPTHIDIRKGMQLECINCLECADACTKVMGALGKESLVRWTSYHALETGEKTRVFRFRIVAYIVMLTIAFIALFWMGSKKEHMLLNINRTSQLYKIEPDGRVKNTYVFLFQNTEREKHKYYFEILNNKDIKIERPRKPFTVIPGKKVKKVVVLYTDKILAKNTQKDVPIPIKIKAYAVDDPKKIAVFRDTIFVFPRWDVYQKHVQKNQ
;
A
#
# COMPACT_ATOMS: atom_id res chain seq x y z
N MET A 1 30.36 -51.67 -22.40
CA MET A 1 30.85 -51.00 -21.15
C MET A 1 30.70 -49.47 -21.20
N ALA A 2 30.96 -48.77 -22.32
CA ALA A 2 30.88 -47.30 -22.40
C ALA A 2 29.47 -46.70 -22.12
N THR A 3 28.40 -47.36 -22.54
CA THR A 3 27.02 -46.91 -22.33
C THR A 3 26.57 -46.97 -20.84
N ALA A 4 27.06 -47.96 -20.06
CA ALA A 4 26.76 -48.07 -18.65
C ALA A 4 27.49 -46.99 -17.84
N THR A 5 28.72 -46.70 -18.15
CA THR A 5 29.53 -45.67 -17.48
C THR A 5 28.99 -44.26 -17.70
N VAL A 6 28.52 -43.94 -18.90
CA VAL A 6 27.88 -42.66 -19.24
C VAL A 6 26.54 -42.49 -18.54
N LYS A 7 25.77 -43.58 -18.39
CA LYS A 7 24.49 -43.59 -17.64
C LYS A 7 24.69 -43.37 -16.15
N GLN A 8 25.74 -44.01 -15.57
CA GLN A 8 26.11 -43.86 -14.16
C GLN A 8 26.61 -42.43 -13.85
N SER A 9 27.42 -41.84 -14.72
CA SER A 9 27.89 -40.44 -14.61
C SER A 9 26.73 -39.44 -14.64
N LYS A 10 25.76 -39.60 -15.54
CA LYS A 10 24.55 -38.75 -15.62
C LYS A 10 23.66 -38.88 -14.34
N VAL A 11 23.50 -40.08 -13.83
CA VAL A 11 22.75 -40.33 -12.59
C VAL A 11 23.43 -39.69 -11.37
N ASN A 12 24.76 -39.74 -11.31
CA ASN A 12 25.51 -39.10 -10.21
C ASN A 12 25.41 -37.58 -10.28
N LYS A 13 25.55 -36.92 -11.45
CA LYS A 13 25.31 -35.50 -11.65
C LYS A 13 23.89 -35.10 -11.27
N ALA A 14 22.88 -35.88 -11.63
CA ALA A 14 21.50 -35.64 -11.26
C ALA A 14 21.27 -35.66 -9.75
N LYS A 15 21.84 -36.66 -9.06
CA LYS A 15 21.76 -36.75 -7.61
C LYS A 15 22.45 -35.56 -6.91
N GLU A 16 23.60 -35.14 -7.40
CA GLU A 16 24.34 -33.99 -6.90
C GLU A 16 23.57 -32.67 -7.11
N TYR A 17 23.00 -32.46 -8.29
CA TYR A 17 22.13 -31.32 -8.60
C TYR A 17 20.92 -31.24 -7.64
N LEU A 18 20.20 -32.36 -7.45
CA LEU A 18 19.04 -32.42 -6.59
C LEU A 18 19.41 -32.27 -5.09
N LYS A 19 20.61 -32.67 -4.69
CA LYS A 19 21.09 -32.54 -3.30
C LYS A 19 21.34 -31.06 -2.97
N ASN A 20 21.86 -30.28 -3.90
CA ASN A 20 22.21 -28.89 -3.69
C ASN A 20 21.08 -27.90 -4.08
N TRP A 21 19.99 -28.42 -4.65
CA TRP A 21 18.88 -27.58 -5.08
C TRP A 21 17.93 -27.24 -3.94
N ILE A 22 17.70 -25.91 -3.74
CA ILE A 22 16.73 -25.40 -2.78
C ILE A 22 15.43 -25.04 -3.53
N PRO A 23 14.31 -25.73 -3.26
CA PRO A 23 13.03 -25.45 -3.89
C PRO A 23 12.56 -24.02 -3.69
N TYR A 24 11.98 -23.41 -4.71
CA TYR A 24 11.34 -22.08 -4.63
C TYR A 24 10.27 -22.01 -3.55
N ARG A 25 9.56 -23.12 -3.31
CA ARG A 25 8.58 -23.21 -2.23
C ARG A 25 9.18 -22.86 -0.87
N TYR A 26 10.37 -23.35 -0.51
CA TYR A 26 11.01 -23.03 0.77
C TYR A 26 11.46 -21.57 0.81
N LYS A 27 12.02 -21.06 -0.29
CA LYS A 27 12.37 -19.64 -0.41
C LYS A 27 11.14 -18.75 -0.19
N ARG A 28 9.99 -19.13 -0.76
CA ARG A 28 8.71 -18.41 -0.57
C ARG A 28 8.24 -18.47 0.89
N TYR A 29 8.34 -19.61 1.56
CA TYR A 29 7.95 -19.71 2.96
C TYR A 29 8.78 -18.78 3.86
N VAL A 30 10.10 -18.71 3.63
CA VAL A 30 10.96 -17.76 4.33
C VAL A 30 10.51 -16.32 4.04
N PHE A 31 10.24 -16.00 2.77
CA PHE A 31 9.80 -14.68 2.37
C PHE A 31 8.43 -14.33 2.98
N PHE A 32 7.48 -15.27 2.99
CA PHE A 32 6.17 -15.09 3.64
C PHE A 32 6.32 -14.82 5.14
N THR A 33 7.20 -15.54 5.81
CA THR A 33 7.46 -15.34 7.24
C THR A 33 8.02 -13.93 7.48
N ILE A 34 8.99 -13.49 6.68
CA ILE A 34 9.58 -12.15 6.79
C ILE A 34 8.51 -11.07 6.57
N VAL A 35 7.74 -11.18 5.49
CA VAL A 35 6.67 -10.20 5.16
C VAL A 35 5.60 -10.16 6.26
N THR A 36 5.20 -11.31 6.79
CA THR A 36 4.22 -11.41 7.88
C THR A 36 4.75 -10.79 9.17
N ILE A 37 6.01 -11.06 9.53
CA ILE A 37 6.63 -10.44 10.72
C ILE A 37 6.72 -8.93 10.54
N ILE A 38 7.14 -8.45 9.38
CA ILE A 38 7.19 -7.00 9.09
C ILE A 38 5.78 -6.40 9.23
N ALA A 39 4.76 -7.02 8.63
CA ALA A 39 3.39 -6.52 8.72
C ALA A 39 2.90 -6.42 10.17
N LEU A 40 3.11 -7.47 10.97
CA LEU A 40 2.68 -7.51 12.38
C LEU A 40 3.43 -6.53 13.28
N VAL A 41 4.73 -6.30 13.03
CA VAL A 41 5.58 -5.49 13.91
C VAL A 41 5.57 -4.00 13.53
N LEU A 42 5.40 -3.69 12.24
CA LEU A 42 5.50 -2.32 11.73
C LEU A 42 4.57 -1.30 12.44
N PRO A 43 3.30 -1.60 12.74
CA PRO A 43 2.41 -0.68 13.44
C PRO A 43 2.85 -0.38 14.88
N TRP A 44 3.62 -1.27 15.50
CA TRP A 44 4.11 -1.13 16.87
C TRP A 44 5.39 -0.31 16.97
N ILE A 45 6.14 -0.19 15.86
CA ILE A 45 7.41 0.56 15.85
C ILE A 45 7.12 2.04 15.93
N ARG A 46 7.58 2.67 17.02
CA ARG A 46 7.46 4.12 17.22
C ARG A 46 8.73 4.70 17.81
N ILE A 47 9.08 5.89 17.35
CA ILE A 47 10.19 6.68 17.90
C ILE A 47 9.61 8.02 18.30
N ASN A 48 9.86 8.41 19.55
CA ASN A 48 9.40 9.68 20.12
C ASN A 48 7.85 9.88 19.98
N GLY A 49 7.07 8.80 20.14
CA GLY A 49 5.61 8.84 20.05
C GLY A 49 5.02 8.85 18.64
N ASN A 50 5.86 8.83 17.59
CA ASN A 50 5.40 8.73 16.21
C ASN A 50 5.63 7.32 15.66
N HIS A 51 4.63 6.76 15.01
CA HIS A 51 4.73 5.46 14.36
C HIS A 51 5.52 5.55 13.06
N PHE A 52 6.11 4.43 12.63
CA PHE A 52 6.77 4.34 11.33
C PHE A 52 5.78 4.55 10.18
N PHE A 53 4.63 3.89 10.26
CA PHE A 53 3.52 4.06 9.32
C PHE A 53 2.19 3.90 10.06
N LEU A 54 1.33 4.91 10.01
CA LEU A 54 0.00 4.89 10.60
C LEU A 54 -0.88 5.94 9.90
N LEU A 55 -2.06 5.54 9.45
CA LEU A 55 -3.11 6.41 8.94
C LEU A 55 -4.16 6.63 10.03
N ASN A 56 -3.88 7.50 10.99
CA ASN A 56 -4.75 7.71 12.15
C ASN A 56 -5.99 8.53 11.77
N PHE A 57 -7.13 7.86 11.63
CA PHE A 57 -8.39 8.51 11.30
C PHE A 57 -9.01 9.25 12.49
N ASP A 58 -8.85 8.76 13.71
CA ASP A 58 -9.43 9.41 14.91
C ASP A 58 -8.85 10.80 15.14
N HIS A 59 -7.54 10.95 14.94
CA HIS A 59 -6.83 12.22 15.10
C HIS A 59 -6.60 12.94 13.78
N MET A 60 -7.03 12.36 12.65
CA MET A 60 -6.83 12.88 11.30
C MET A 60 -5.34 13.19 11.02
N GLN A 61 -4.48 12.24 11.32
CA GLN A 61 -3.03 12.33 11.20
C GLN A 61 -2.46 11.16 10.41
N VAL A 62 -1.42 11.44 9.65
CA VAL A 62 -0.63 10.42 8.94
C VAL A 62 0.75 10.40 9.55
N HIS A 63 1.19 9.25 10.03
CA HIS A 63 2.56 9.04 10.45
C HIS A 63 3.31 8.33 9.34
N LEU A 64 4.42 8.89 8.89
CA LEU A 64 5.27 8.33 7.86
C LEU A 64 6.73 8.54 8.23
N PHE A 65 7.51 7.44 8.29
CA PHE A 65 8.93 7.46 8.69
C PHE A 65 9.17 8.23 10.00
N PHE A 66 8.31 7.98 11.02
CA PHE A 66 8.36 8.65 12.33
C PHE A 66 8.06 10.16 12.31
N ILE A 67 7.59 10.70 11.20
CA ILE A 67 7.14 12.08 11.05
C ILE A 67 5.62 12.08 11.05
N ARG A 68 5.02 12.95 11.86
CA ARG A 68 3.58 13.16 11.90
C ARG A 68 3.18 14.27 10.93
N PHE A 69 2.22 13.99 10.09
CA PHE A 69 1.58 14.93 9.18
C PHE A 69 0.12 15.12 9.60
N ASP A 70 -0.29 16.37 9.72
CA ASP A 70 -1.68 16.74 10.01
C ASP A 70 -2.49 16.91 8.70
N MET A 71 -3.82 17.04 8.83
CA MET A 71 -4.72 17.17 7.66
C MET A 71 -4.32 18.29 6.66
N GLN A 72 -3.68 19.34 7.12
CA GLN A 72 -3.26 20.43 6.27
C GLN A 72 -2.05 20.09 5.39
N GLU A 73 -1.34 19.01 5.74
CA GLU A 73 -0.19 18.48 4.99
C GLU A 73 -0.60 17.33 4.05
N LEU A 74 -1.91 17.08 3.89
CA LEU A 74 -2.46 16.05 2.98
C LEU A 74 -2.11 16.26 1.51
N TYR A 75 -1.55 17.43 1.14
CA TYR A 75 -0.98 17.65 -0.19
C TYR A 75 0.18 16.70 -0.53
N LEU A 76 0.73 15.98 0.45
CA LEU A 76 1.73 14.92 0.24
C LEU A 76 1.12 13.58 -0.19
N MET A 77 -0.17 13.34 0.10
CA MET A 77 -0.84 12.07 -0.21
C MET A 77 -0.82 11.71 -1.71
N PRO A 78 -1.02 12.62 -2.67
CA PRO A 78 -0.91 12.29 -4.09
C PRO A 78 0.44 11.68 -4.46
N PHE A 79 1.54 12.18 -3.90
CA PHE A 79 2.88 11.64 -4.17
C PHE A 79 3.07 10.24 -3.59
N LEU A 80 2.52 9.96 -2.40
CA LEU A 80 2.52 8.62 -1.82
C LEU A 80 1.72 7.64 -2.68
N LEU A 81 0.56 8.06 -3.18
CA LEU A 81 -0.24 7.26 -4.10
C LEU A 81 0.49 7.03 -5.44
N TRP A 82 1.17 8.02 -5.96
CA TRP A 82 2.01 7.87 -7.17
C TRP A 82 3.11 6.85 -6.96
N ILE A 83 3.85 6.94 -5.84
CA ILE A 83 4.89 5.97 -5.51
C ILE A 83 4.30 4.56 -5.40
N LEU A 84 3.15 4.41 -4.77
CA LEU A 84 2.45 3.13 -4.66
C LEU A 84 2.06 2.57 -6.04
N PHE A 85 1.34 3.34 -6.85
CA PHE A 85 0.86 2.87 -8.15
C PHE A 85 1.98 2.62 -9.15
N PHE A 86 2.90 3.56 -9.32
CA PHE A 86 4.04 3.37 -10.21
C PHE A 86 5.01 2.30 -9.71
N GLY A 87 5.14 2.13 -8.40
CA GLY A 87 5.89 1.03 -7.80
C GLY A 87 5.28 -0.34 -8.15
N ILE A 88 3.96 -0.48 -8.04
CA ILE A 88 3.24 -1.69 -8.46
C ILE A 88 3.41 -1.93 -9.97
N PHE A 89 3.28 -0.90 -10.81
CA PHE A 89 3.44 -1.02 -12.26
C PHE A 89 4.87 -1.40 -12.64
N PHE A 90 5.86 -0.80 -12.00
CA PHE A 90 7.26 -1.14 -12.16
C PHE A 90 7.55 -2.61 -11.86
N ILE A 91 7.12 -3.09 -10.67
CA ILE A 91 7.33 -4.49 -10.26
C ILE A 91 6.60 -5.44 -11.21
N THR A 92 5.38 -5.08 -11.64
CA THR A 92 4.57 -5.90 -12.55
C THR A 92 5.18 -5.98 -13.95
N THR A 93 5.64 -4.87 -14.49
CA THR A 93 6.31 -4.85 -15.80
C THR A 93 7.62 -5.62 -15.77
N LEU A 94 8.36 -5.58 -14.67
CA LEU A 94 9.61 -6.30 -14.50
C LEU A 94 9.40 -7.80 -14.30
N GLY A 95 8.57 -8.19 -13.32
CA GLY A 95 8.44 -9.55 -12.82
C GLY A 95 7.05 -10.17 -12.93
N GLY A 96 6.14 -9.58 -13.70
CA GLY A 96 4.77 -10.08 -13.83
C GLY A 96 4.05 -10.12 -12.48
N ARG A 97 3.36 -11.22 -12.21
CA ARG A 97 2.62 -11.45 -10.96
C ARG A 97 3.50 -11.91 -9.78
N VAL A 98 4.78 -11.52 -9.75
CA VAL A 98 5.68 -11.91 -8.65
C VAL A 98 5.14 -11.49 -7.29
N TRP A 99 4.56 -10.30 -7.17
CA TRP A 99 3.90 -9.84 -5.95
C TRP A 99 2.81 -10.83 -5.48
N CYS A 100 1.93 -11.28 -6.40
CA CYS A 100 0.85 -12.22 -6.09
C CYS A 100 1.38 -13.55 -5.54
N GLY A 101 2.47 -14.07 -6.09
CA GLY A 101 3.02 -15.35 -5.67
C GLY A 101 3.91 -15.30 -4.43
N TRP A 102 4.48 -14.12 -4.08
CA TRP A 102 5.55 -14.02 -3.08
C TRP A 102 5.24 -13.11 -1.89
N SER A 103 4.33 -12.13 -2.03
CA SER A 103 4.08 -11.13 -0.98
C SER A 103 2.61 -10.91 -0.68
N CYS A 104 1.71 -11.27 -1.60
CA CYS A 104 0.29 -10.98 -1.45
C CYS A 104 -0.30 -11.69 -0.23
N PRO A 105 -1.00 -10.98 0.68
CA PRO A 105 -1.64 -11.56 1.85
C PRO A 105 -2.57 -12.72 1.51
N GLN A 106 -3.36 -12.60 0.43
CA GLN A 106 -4.25 -13.66 -0.02
C GLN A 106 -3.51 -14.98 -0.28
N THR A 107 -2.37 -14.93 -0.95
CA THR A 107 -1.55 -16.12 -1.20
C THR A 107 -0.95 -16.68 0.08
N ILE A 108 -0.49 -15.81 1.00
CA ILE A 108 0.04 -16.21 2.30
C ILE A 108 -1.05 -16.93 3.11
N PHE A 109 -2.24 -16.34 3.22
CA PHE A 109 -3.38 -16.89 3.94
C PHE A 109 -3.81 -18.25 3.38
N ARG A 110 -3.87 -18.37 2.04
CA ARG A 110 -4.18 -19.64 1.38
C ARG A 110 -3.11 -20.71 1.62
N VAL A 111 -1.84 -20.35 1.66
CA VAL A 111 -0.75 -21.28 1.98
C VAL A 111 -0.82 -21.70 3.45
N ILE A 112 -1.07 -20.76 4.38
CA ILE A 112 -1.27 -21.10 5.80
C ILE A 112 -2.45 -22.06 5.96
N TYR A 113 -3.60 -21.72 5.38
CA TYR A 113 -4.80 -22.55 5.52
C TYR A 113 -4.63 -23.93 4.88
N ARG A 114 -4.26 -24.00 3.58
CA ARG A 114 -4.20 -25.25 2.84
C ARG A 114 -2.97 -26.08 3.14
N ASP A 115 -1.77 -25.46 3.09
CA ASP A 115 -0.53 -26.24 3.17
C ASP A 115 -0.12 -26.51 4.63
N LEU A 116 -0.37 -25.55 5.57
CA LEU A 116 -0.04 -25.74 6.98
C LEU A 116 -1.19 -26.39 7.74
N ILE A 117 -2.39 -25.80 7.78
CA ILE A 117 -3.50 -26.29 8.60
C ILE A 117 -4.08 -27.59 8.02
N GLU A 118 -4.59 -27.55 6.78
CA GLU A 118 -5.26 -28.73 6.20
C GLU A 118 -4.29 -29.89 5.91
N THR A 119 -3.05 -29.61 5.44
CA THR A 119 -2.15 -30.66 4.98
C THR A 119 -1.19 -31.14 6.07
N LYS A 120 -0.44 -30.22 6.71
CA LYS A 120 0.59 -30.62 7.68
C LYS A 120 0.03 -30.89 9.07
N LEU A 121 -0.91 -30.06 9.56
CA LEU A 121 -1.42 -30.17 10.92
C LEU A 121 -2.52 -31.24 11.04
N LEU A 122 -3.54 -31.14 10.20
CA LEU A 122 -4.73 -32.02 10.29
C LEU A 122 -4.69 -33.26 9.39
N HIS A 123 -3.71 -33.32 8.49
CA HIS A 123 -3.60 -34.38 7.49
C HIS A 123 -4.90 -34.64 6.71
N LEU A 124 -5.70 -33.56 6.50
CA LEU A 124 -6.94 -33.62 5.73
C LEU A 124 -6.64 -33.74 4.23
N ARG A 125 -5.61 -33.06 3.74
CA ARG A 125 -5.06 -33.19 2.38
C ARG A 125 -3.83 -34.11 2.43
N LYS A 126 -3.76 -35.09 1.52
CA LYS A 126 -2.70 -36.08 1.54
C LYS A 126 -1.32 -35.52 1.17
N ARG A 127 -1.22 -34.57 0.22
CA ARG A 127 0.06 -34.10 -0.34
C ARG A 127 0.00 -32.66 -0.78
N ILE A 128 0.99 -31.85 -0.41
CA ILE A 128 1.18 -30.48 -0.91
C ILE A 128 1.48 -30.46 -2.42
N SER A 129 2.10 -31.52 -2.95
CA SER A 129 2.48 -31.63 -4.36
C SER A 129 1.31 -31.87 -5.31
N ASN A 130 0.13 -32.16 -4.80
CA ASN A 130 -1.08 -32.29 -5.60
C ASN A 130 -2.21 -31.46 -4.98
N LYS A 131 -2.46 -30.29 -5.57
CA LYS A 131 -3.45 -29.31 -5.12
C LYS A 131 -4.79 -29.46 -5.81
N GLN A 132 -4.87 -30.30 -6.84
CA GLN A 132 -6.08 -30.55 -7.61
C GLN A 132 -7.06 -31.47 -6.87
N ILE A 133 -6.55 -32.35 -6.01
CA ILE A 133 -7.41 -33.30 -5.29
C ILE A 133 -8.00 -32.65 -4.06
N GLU A 134 -9.32 -32.51 -4.03
CA GLU A 134 -10.06 -32.11 -2.83
C GLU A 134 -10.20 -33.28 -1.85
N PRO A 135 -10.29 -33.01 -0.54
CA PRO A 135 -10.53 -34.05 0.46
C PRO A 135 -11.90 -34.73 0.26
N ASP A 136 -11.94 -36.05 0.49
CA ASP A 136 -13.18 -36.82 0.49
C ASP A 136 -14.05 -36.45 1.70
N MET A 137 -15.11 -35.70 1.48
CA MET A 137 -16.03 -35.26 2.54
C MET A 137 -17.11 -36.29 2.90
N SER A 138 -17.14 -37.46 2.26
CA SER A 138 -18.05 -38.53 2.64
C SER A 138 -17.69 -39.10 4.03
N LYS A 139 -16.41 -39.02 4.40
CA LYS A 139 -15.89 -39.56 5.67
C LYS A 139 -16.18 -38.59 6.82
N PRO A 140 -16.81 -39.00 7.91
CA PRO A 140 -17.12 -38.13 9.05
C PRO A 140 -15.86 -37.55 9.70
N GLU A 141 -14.76 -38.30 9.74
CA GLU A 141 -13.45 -37.81 10.24
C GLU A 141 -12.98 -36.58 9.45
N ASN A 142 -13.11 -36.58 8.13
CA ASN A 142 -12.69 -35.46 7.30
C ASN A 142 -13.59 -34.23 7.50
N LYS A 143 -14.89 -34.40 7.77
CA LYS A 143 -15.80 -33.33 8.15
C LYS A 143 -15.38 -32.64 9.44
N VAL A 144 -15.07 -33.47 10.49
CA VAL A 144 -14.58 -32.92 11.76
C VAL A 144 -13.26 -32.19 11.58
N LYS A 145 -12.29 -32.76 10.86
CA LYS A 145 -11.03 -32.09 10.53
C LYS A 145 -11.25 -30.77 9.79
N LYS A 146 -12.24 -30.74 8.88
CA LYS A 146 -12.58 -29.50 8.15
C LYS A 146 -13.13 -28.41 9.07
N ILE A 147 -14.01 -28.77 10.01
CA ILE A 147 -14.53 -27.83 11.02
C ILE A 147 -13.38 -27.29 11.88
N ILE A 148 -12.49 -28.16 12.36
CA ILE A 148 -11.31 -27.73 13.12
C ILE A 148 -10.43 -26.80 12.30
N ALA A 149 -10.22 -27.09 11.02
CA ALA A 149 -9.45 -26.20 10.13
C ALA A 149 -10.08 -24.83 10.02
N ILE A 150 -11.41 -24.74 9.90
CA ILE A 150 -12.13 -23.47 9.84
C ILE A 150 -12.00 -22.70 11.15
N LEU A 151 -12.15 -23.38 12.30
CA LEU A 151 -12.00 -22.75 13.61
C LEU A 151 -10.59 -22.19 13.83
N LEU A 152 -9.56 -22.97 13.51
CA LEU A 152 -8.16 -22.51 13.59
C LEU A 152 -7.92 -21.31 12.68
N TRP A 153 -8.44 -21.36 11.45
CA TRP A 153 -8.33 -20.24 10.54
C TRP A 153 -9.11 -19.02 11.04
N SER A 154 -10.28 -19.20 11.62
CA SER A 154 -11.08 -18.08 12.17
C SER A 154 -10.30 -17.30 13.22
N VAL A 155 -9.60 -17.98 14.13
CA VAL A 155 -8.73 -17.31 15.11
C VAL A 155 -7.65 -16.47 14.41
N LEU A 156 -6.97 -17.05 13.41
CA LEU A 156 -5.95 -16.34 12.65
C LEU A 156 -6.53 -15.19 11.83
N ALA A 157 -7.75 -15.33 11.30
CA ALA A 157 -8.44 -14.29 10.55
C ALA A 157 -8.78 -13.07 11.43
N PHE A 158 -9.20 -13.28 12.69
CA PHE A 158 -9.41 -12.21 13.65
C PHE A 158 -8.11 -11.48 14.00
N ILE A 159 -6.99 -12.21 14.11
CA ILE A 159 -5.66 -11.59 14.32
C ILE A 159 -5.24 -10.81 13.08
N ALA A 160 -5.41 -11.37 11.89
CA ALA A 160 -5.06 -10.68 10.64
C ALA A 160 -5.94 -9.43 10.40
N ALA A 161 -7.23 -9.49 10.77
CA ALA A 161 -8.12 -8.35 10.71
C ALA A 161 -7.71 -7.25 11.72
N ALA A 162 -7.26 -7.63 12.93
CA ALA A 162 -6.72 -6.69 13.90
C ALA A 162 -5.42 -6.04 13.38
N ASP A 163 -4.49 -6.83 12.83
CA ASP A 163 -3.25 -6.34 12.22
C ASP A 163 -3.53 -5.31 11.12
N PHE A 164 -4.48 -5.59 10.24
CA PHE A 164 -4.92 -4.64 9.22
C PHE A 164 -5.42 -3.32 9.84
N LEU A 165 -6.23 -3.39 10.91
CA LEU A 165 -6.77 -2.20 11.57
C LEU A 165 -5.72 -1.40 12.35
N TRP A 166 -4.62 -2.03 12.79
CA TRP A 166 -3.51 -1.32 13.46
C TRP A 166 -2.79 -0.31 12.56
N TYR A 167 -2.97 -0.40 11.24
CA TYR A 167 -2.49 0.63 10.31
C TYR A 167 -3.38 1.87 10.26
N PHE A 168 -4.60 1.81 10.85
CA PHE A 168 -5.57 2.90 10.86
C PHE A 168 -5.88 3.42 12.27
N VAL A 169 -5.72 2.57 13.27
CA VAL A 169 -5.90 2.90 14.69
C VAL A 169 -4.65 2.44 15.44
N PRO A 170 -4.02 3.29 16.27
CA PRO A 170 -2.86 2.87 17.06
C PRO A 170 -3.15 1.56 17.81
N PRO A 171 -2.20 0.59 17.81
CA PRO A 171 -2.44 -0.70 18.45
C PRO A 171 -2.86 -0.60 19.92
N GLU A 172 -2.31 0.38 20.67
CA GLU A 172 -2.65 0.60 22.08
C GLU A 172 -4.10 1.08 22.25
N ASP A 173 -4.56 1.97 21.34
CA ASP A 173 -5.93 2.46 21.37
C ASP A 173 -6.89 1.36 20.90
N PHE A 174 -6.51 0.56 19.93
CA PHE A 174 -7.28 -0.60 19.49
C PHE A 174 -7.53 -1.59 20.64
N ILE A 175 -6.50 -1.92 21.44
CA ILE A 175 -6.66 -2.80 22.61
C ILE A 175 -7.60 -2.17 23.64
N ARG A 176 -7.52 -0.86 23.85
CA ARG A 176 -8.42 -0.14 24.78
C ARG A 176 -9.87 -0.15 24.27
N TYR A 177 -10.06 0.06 22.98
CA TYR A 177 -11.40 0.11 22.35
C TYR A 177 -12.10 -1.26 22.36
N ILE A 178 -11.34 -2.37 22.28
CA ILE A 178 -11.90 -3.72 22.46
C ILE A 178 -12.46 -3.93 23.87
N GLN A 179 -11.89 -3.29 24.89
CA GLN A 179 -12.38 -3.39 26.26
C GLN A 179 -13.69 -2.62 26.49
N ASP A 180 -14.00 -1.66 25.61
CA ASP A 180 -15.24 -0.87 25.66
C ASP A 180 -15.94 -0.86 24.28
N PRO A 181 -16.47 -2.00 23.85
CA PRO A 181 -17.02 -2.15 22.49
C PRO A 181 -18.28 -1.32 22.24
N ALA A 182 -19.04 -1.00 23.31
CA ALA A 182 -20.28 -0.23 23.20
C ALA A 182 -20.03 1.21 22.71
N ASN A 183 -18.91 1.80 23.09
CA ASN A 183 -18.55 3.16 22.71
C ASN A 183 -17.78 3.22 21.38
N HIS A 184 -17.36 2.07 20.82
CA HIS A 184 -16.61 1.98 19.56
C HIS A 184 -17.26 1.03 18.53
N PRO A 185 -18.57 1.14 18.22
CA PRO A 185 -19.30 0.18 17.40
C PRO A 185 -18.79 0.11 15.95
N ILE A 186 -18.33 1.24 15.42
CA ILE A 186 -17.79 1.31 14.04
C ILE A 186 -16.52 0.46 13.93
N LEU A 187 -15.57 0.62 14.83
CA LEU A 187 -14.34 -0.16 14.85
C LEU A 187 -14.62 -1.66 15.01
N MET A 188 -15.52 -2.02 15.93
CA MET A 188 -15.93 -3.41 16.13
C MET A 188 -16.59 -3.99 14.88
N GLY A 189 -17.45 -3.22 14.22
CA GLY A 189 -18.06 -3.62 12.95
C GLY A 189 -17.04 -3.89 11.86
N PHE A 190 -16.04 -3.01 11.69
CA PHE A 190 -14.96 -3.21 10.73
C PHE A 190 -14.08 -4.41 11.07
N TRP A 191 -13.73 -4.61 12.34
CA TRP A 191 -12.92 -5.74 12.78
C TRP A 191 -13.60 -7.07 12.50
N VAL A 192 -14.84 -7.23 12.98
CA VAL A 192 -15.63 -8.45 12.77
C VAL A 192 -15.93 -8.65 11.28
N GLY A 193 -16.35 -7.59 10.57
CA GLY A 193 -16.63 -7.66 9.14
C GLY A 193 -15.43 -8.10 8.30
N THR A 194 -14.25 -7.53 8.58
CA THR A 194 -12.99 -7.93 7.92
C THR A 194 -12.62 -9.37 8.25
N ALA A 195 -12.74 -9.80 9.51
CA ALA A 195 -12.46 -11.18 9.90
C ALA A 195 -13.40 -12.18 9.20
N LEU A 196 -14.71 -11.91 9.17
CA LEU A 196 -15.69 -12.74 8.47
C LEU A 196 -15.42 -12.79 6.96
N PHE A 197 -15.06 -11.65 6.36
CA PHE A 197 -14.64 -11.61 4.96
C PHE A 197 -13.43 -12.50 4.70
N LEU A 198 -12.38 -12.43 5.53
CA LEU A 198 -11.18 -13.28 5.41
C LEU A 198 -11.50 -14.78 5.60
N ILE A 199 -12.43 -15.10 6.48
CA ILE A 199 -12.88 -16.49 6.67
C ILE A 199 -13.59 -16.96 5.40
N ALA A 200 -14.55 -16.19 4.91
CA ALA A 200 -15.31 -16.54 3.70
C ALA A 200 -14.39 -16.65 2.47
N ASP A 201 -13.49 -15.71 2.30
CA ASP A 201 -12.56 -15.67 1.18
C ASP A 201 -11.62 -16.87 1.18
N VAL A 202 -10.91 -17.12 2.26
CA VAL A 202 -9.90 -18.18 2.32
C VAL A 202 -10.51 -19.59 2.31
N VAL A 203 -11.67 -19.78 2.93
CA VAL A 203 -12.30 -21.10 3.04
C VAL A 203 -13.13 -21.44 1.81
N PHE A 204 -13.93 -20.48 1.31
CA PHE A 204 -14.94 -20.76 0.27
C PHE A 204 -14.54 -20.20 -1.10
N ILE A 205 -14.13 -18.93 -1.20
CA ILE A 205 -13.77 -18.30 -2.49
C ILE A 205 -12.43 -18.86 -2.98
N LYS A 206 -11.47 -19.06 -2.09
CA LYS A 206 -10.16 -19.66 -2.38
C LYS A 206 -9.39 -18.85 -3.44
N GLU A 207 -8.76 -19.55 -4.38
CA GLU A 207 -8.00 -18.99 -5.50
C GLU A 207 -8.87 -18.26 -6.55
N ASN A 208 -10.19 -18.47 -6.54
CA ASN A 208 -11.12 -17.76 -7.41
C ASN A 208 -11.11 -16.24 -7.14
N PHE A 209 -10.79 -15.83 -5.92
CA PHE A 209 -10.55 -14.43 -5.63
C PHE A 209 -9.50 -13.82 -6.55
N CYS A 210 -8.36 -14.50 -6.72
CA CYS A 210 -7.25 -14.04 -7.56
C CYS A 210 -7.56 -14.06 -9.06
N ILE A 211 -8.54 -14.86 -9.49
CA ILE A 211 -8.90 -15.05 -10.90
C ILE A 211 -10.01 -14.08 -11.31
N TYR A 212 -11.06 -13.95 -10.49
CA TYR A 212 -12.30 -13.27 -10.88
C TYR A 212 -12.55 -11.95 -10.16
N ILE A 213 -12.17 -11.82 -8.87
CA ILE A 213 -12.54 -10.70 -8.01
C ILE A 213 -11.44 -9.64 -7.96
N CYS A 214 -10.18 -10.05 -7.84
CA CYS A 214 -9.07 -9.12 -7.65
C CYS A 214 -8.86 -8.19 -8.87
N PRO A 215 -9.02 -6.87 -8.72
CA PRO A 215 -8.86 -5.93 -9.85
C PRO A 215 -7.43 -5.89 -10.38
N TYR A 216 -6.43 -6.12 -9.52
CA TYR A 216 -5.04 -6.17 -9.93
C TYR A 216 -4.76 -7.29 -10.96
N ALA A 217 -5.49 -8.40 -10.88
CA ALA A 217 -5.39 -9.49 -11.85
C ALA A 217 -5.69 -9.06 -13.30
N ARG A 218 -6.55 -8.06 -13.48
CA ARG A 218 -6.91 -7.52 -14.79
C ARG A 218 -5.94 -6.44 -15.27
N VAL A 219 -5.59 -5.52 -14.39
CA VAL A 219 -4.69 -4.40 -14.72
C VAL A 219 -3.31 -4.90 -15.14
N GLN A 220 -2.77 -5.89 -14.47
CA GLN A 220 -1.41 -6.37 -14.76
C GLN A 220 -1.24 -7.00 -16.13
N SER A 221 -2.28 -7.58 -16.73
CA SER A 221 -2.19 -8.19 -18.06
C SER A 221 -1.81 -7.19 -19.15
N VAL A 222 -2.19 -5.93 -18.97
CA VAL A 222 -1.85 -4.82 -19.90
C VAL A 222 -0.40 -4.35 -19.72
N LEU A 223 0.20 -4.64 -18.57
CA LEU A 223 1.57 -4.20 -18.25
C LEU A 223 2.64 -5.18 -18.72
N TYR A 224 2.26 -6.38 -19.14
CA TYR A 224 3.21 -7.38 -19.64
C TYR A 224 3.76 -6.98 -21.00
N ASP A 225 5.02 -7.35 -21.22
CA ASP A 225 5.68 -7.32 -22.51
C ASP A 225 6.54 -8.59 -22.69
N GLU A 226 7.20 -8.72 -23.84
CA GLU A 226 7.98 -9.91 -24.20
C GLU A 226 9.18 -10.14 -23.27
N ASP A 227 9.69 -9.08 -22.64
CA ASP A 227 10.80 -9.12 -21.69
C ASP A 227 10.36 -9.18 -20.21
N THR A 228 9.07 -9.27 -19.91
CA THR A 228 8.57 -9.45 -18.54
C THR A 228 8.94 -10.84 -18.03
N PHE A 229 9.58 -10.91 -16.84
CA PHE A 229 9.89 -12.20 -16.21
C PHE A 229 8.62 -12.91 -15.77
N GLN A 230 8.44 -14.11 -16.26
CA GLN A 230 7.28 -14.96 -16.00
C GLN A 230 7.71 -16.42 -15.76
N THR A 231 6.80 -17.21 -15.22
CA THR A 231 6.94 -18.67 -15.18
C THR A 231 6.59 -19.19 -16.57
N VAL A 232 7.56 -19.73 -17.28
CA VAL A 232 7.41 -20.15 -18.67
C VAL A 232 7.78 -21.64 -18.82
N TYR A 233 7.00 -22.38 -19.59
CA TYR A 233 7.34 -23.71 -20.05
C TYR A 233 8.19 -23.63 -21.33
N ASP A 234 9.33 -24.28 -21.32
CA ASP A 234 10.26 -24.34 -22.43
C ASP A 234 9.77 -25.35 -23.48
N TYR A 235 8.91 -24.90 -24.38
CA TYR A 235 8.37 -25.73 -25.44
C TYR A 235 9.43 -26.10 -26.48
N LYS A 236 10.53 -25.33 -26.61
CA LYS A 236 11.65 -25.65 -27.52
C LYS A 236 12.37 -26.90 -27.07
N ARG A 237 12.53 -27.13 -25.78
CA ARG A 237 13.13 -28.36 -25.25
C ARG A 237 12.06 -29.44 -24.95
N GLY A 238 10.92 -29.03 -24.45
CA GLY A 238 9.88 -29.94 -23.98
C GLY A 238 8.97 -30.50 -25.07
N GLY A 239 8.88 -29.82 -26.21
CA GLY A 239 7.88 -30.07 -27.25
C GLY A 239 6.58 -29.31 -27.03
N ARG A 240 5.82 -29.04 -28.10
CA ARG A 240 4.49 -28.38 -28.01
C ARG A 240 3.44 -29.43 -27.65
N ILE A 241 2.71 -29.18 -26.59
CA ILE A 241 1.66 -30.08 -26.09
C ILE A 241 0.27 -29.59 -26.49
N TYR A 242 0.15 -28.28 -26.67
CA TYR A 242 -1.05 -27.58 -27.09
C TYR A 242 -0.81 -26.78 -28.35
N ASP A 243 -1.85 -26.62 -29.17
CA ASP A 243 -1.85 -25.72 -30.32
C ASP A 243 -1.99 -24.25 -29.87
N GLU A 244 -2.01 -23.33 -30.85
CA GLU A 244 -2.15 -21.89 -30.60
C GLU A 244 -3.53 -21.50 -30.04
N HIS A 245 -4.53 -22.37 -30.23
CA HIS A 245 -5.87 -22.19 -29.72
C HIS A 245 -6.08 -22.85 -28.33
N GLY A 246 -5.05 -23.49 -27.77
CA GLY A 246 -5.09 -24.14 -26.47
C GLY A 246 -5.71 -25.53 -26.49
N ASN A 247 -5.90 -26.16 -27.66
CA ASN A 247 -6.37 -27.54 -27.76
C ASN A 247 -5.19 -28.50 -27.56
N LEU A 248 -5.48 -29.62 -26.88
CA LEU A 248 -4.48 -30.66 -26.63
C LEU A 248 -4.18 -31.42 -27.92
N ILE A 249 -2.94 -31.35 -28.40
CA ILE A 249 -2.48 -32.01 -29.64
C ILE A 249 -1.61 -33.24 -29.36
N VAL A 250 -1.19 -33.44 -28.11
CA VAL A 250 -0.35 -34.56 -27.69
C VAL A 250 -0.97 -35.28 -26.50
N HIS A 251 -1.40 -36.50 -26.69
CA HIS A 251 -2.01 -37.33 -25.64
C HIS A 251 -1.01 -38.31 -25.03
N ASN A 252 0.02 -38.70 -25.75
CA ASN A 252 0.98 -39.70 -25.28
C ASN A 252 2.41 -39.37 -25.72
N LYS A 253 3.36 -40.06 -25.09
CA LYS A 253 4.79 -39.85 -25.31
C LYS A 253 5.27 -40.22 -26.73
N LYS A 254 4.54 -41.12 -27.42
CA LYS A 254 4.87 -41.51 -28.79
C LYS A 254 4.55 -40.34 -29.77
N GLU A 255 3.37 -39.71 -29.61
CA GLU A 255 2.96 -38.54 -30.39
C GLU A 255 3.89 -37.37 -30.18
N LEU A 256 4.32 -37.14 -28.91
CA LEU A 256 5.26 -36.05 -28.60
C LEU A 256 6.60 -36.27 -29.34
N LYS A 257 7.08 -37.50 -29.39
CA LYS A 257 8.33 -37.85 -30.07
C LYS A 257 8.20 -37.88 -31.60
N SER A 258 7.00 -38.16 -32.11
CA SER A 258 6.78 -38.07 -33.58
C SER A 258 6.78 -36.61 -34.07
N GLN A 259 6.34 -35.66 -33.22
CA GLN A 259 6.45 -34.23 -33.56
C GLN A 259 7.88 -33.69 -33.38
N LYS A 260 8.57 -34.15 -32.32
CA LYS A 260 9.94 -33.77 -32.00
C LYS A 260 10.66 -34.91 -31.32
N GLU A 261 11.59 -35.57 -32.02
CA GLU A 261 12.30 -36.75 -31.53
C GLU A 261 13.05 -36.48 -30.20
N GLU A 262 13.63 -35.27 -30.08
CA GLU A 262 14.39 -34.83 -28.91
C GLU A 262 13.54 -34.24 -27.79
N ALA A 263 12.20 -34.30 -27.88
CA ALA A 263 11.34 -33.73 -26.86
C ALA A 263 11.60 -34.34 -25.46
N GLU A 264 11.84 -33.48 -24.48
CA GLU A 264 12.26 -33.90 -23.14
C GLU A 264 11.09 -34.05 -22.16
N CYS A 265 9.90 -33.52 -22.47
CA CYS A 265 8.75 -33.60 -21.57
C CYS A 265 8.30 -35.05 -21.37
N THR A 266 8.11 -35.42 -20.11
CA THR A 266 7.68 -36.78 -19.72
C THR A 266 6.15 -36.95 -19.69
N LEU A 267 5.39 -35.86 -19.91
CA LEU A 267 3.92 -35.80 -19.78
C LEU A 267 3.40 -36.24 -18.39
N CYS A 268 4.20 -36.07 -17.34
CA CYS A 268 3.86 -36.55 -15.97
C CYS A 268 2.81 -35.66 -15.26
N GLU A 269 2.50 -34.49 -15.83
CA GLU A 269 1.54 -33.50 -15.28
C GLU A 269 1.85 -32.99 -13.87
N SER A 270 3.05 -33.23 -13.34
CA SER A 270 3.41 -32.78 -12.00
C SER A 270 3.35 -31.25 -11.86
N CYS A 271 3.68 -30.52 -12.94
CA CYS A 271 3.57 -29.06 -13.00
C CYS A 271 2.10 -28.57 -12.94
N VAL A 272 1.16 -29.32 -13.50
CA VAL A 272 -0.27 -29.04 -13.46
C VAL A 272 -0.84 -29.36 -12.08
N LYS A 273 -0.55 -30.55 -11.56
CA LYS A 273 -1.08 -31.04 -10.26
C LYS A 273 -0.69 -30.17 -9.08
N VAL A 274 0.49 -29.52 -9.13
CA VAL A 274 0.97 -28.67 -8.05
C VAL A 274 0.44 -27.25 -8.12
N CYS A 275 -0.14 -26.83 -9.26
CA CYS A 275 -0.55 -25.46 -9.50
C CYS A 275 -1.69 -25.03 -8.54
N PRO A 276 -1.53 -23.94 -7.77
CA PRO A 276 -2.57 -23.46 -6.86
C PRO A 276 -3.77 -22.86 -7.60
N THR A 277 -3.56 -22.26 -8.77
CA THR A 277 -4.62 -21.63 -9.58
C THR A 277 -5.19 -22.56 -10.65
N HIS A 278 -4.87 -23.86 -10.59
CA HIS A 278 -5.42 -24.91 -11.43
C HIS A 278 -5.17 -24.73 -12.94
N ILE A 279 -4.08 -24.04 -13.31
CA ILE A 279 -3.69 -23.89 -14.73
C ILE A 279 -2.72 -24.99 -15.19
N ASP A 280 -2.70 -25.19 -16.50
CA ASP A 280 -1.66 -25.95 -17.18
C ASP A 280 -0.63 -25.04 -17.81
N ILE A 281 0.53 -24.91 -17.18
CA ILE A 281 1.62 -24.01 -17.63
C ILE A 281 2.14 -24.39 -19.02
N ARG A 282 1.86 -25.59 -19.52
CA ARG A 282 2.30 -26.04 -20.84
C ARG A 282 1.50 -25.38 -21.99
N LYS A 283 0.33 -24.76 -21.67
CA LYS A 283 -0.46 -23.96 -22.61
C LYS A 283 0.17 -22.60 -22.97
N GLY A 284 1.28 -22.23 -22.31
CA GLY A 284 1.90 -20.92 -22.45
C GLY A 284 1.39 -19.92 -21.42
N MET A 285 1.40 -18.62 -21.78
CA MET A 285 1.00 -17.55 -20.88
C MET A 285 -0.48 -17.63 -20.53
N GLN A 286 -0.77 -17.60 -19.24
CA GLN A 286 -2.14 -17.56 -18.72
C GLN A 286 -2.24 -16.50 -17.64
N LEU A 287 -3.30 -15.70 -17.69
CA LEU A 287 -3.52 -14.59 -16.76
C LEU A 287 -3.66 -15.03 -15.30
N GLU A 288 -4.08 -16.25 -15.07
CA GLU A 288 -4.26 -16.84 -13.75
C GLU A 288 -2.94 -17.24 -13.08
N CYS A 289 -1.82 -17.26 -13.83
CA CYS A 289 -0.51 -17.59 -13.28
C CYS A 289 -0.05 -16.52 -12.29
N ILE A 290 0.21 -16.88 -11.03
CA ILE A 290 0.70 -15.98 -9.98
C ILE A 290 2.23 -15.98 -9.82
N ASN A 291 2.97 -16.52 -10.76
CA ASN A 291 4.45 -16.62 -10.74
C ASN A 291 5.01 -17.23 -9.43
N CYS A 292 4.32 -18.23 -8.88
CA CYS A 292 4.71 -18.88 -7.62
C CYS A 292 5.84 -19.90 -7.76
N LEU A 293 6.19 -20.30 -8.99
CA LEU A 293 7.26 -21.25 -9.34
C LEU A 293 7.13 -22.65 -8.74
N GLU A 294 5.97 -23.05 -8.20
CA GLU A 294 5.78 -24.42 -7.70
C GLU A 294 5.80 -25.46 -8.82
N CYS A 295 5.34 -25.09 -10.03
CA CYS A 295 5.46 -25.95 -11.21
C CYS A 295 6.92 -26.14 -11.65
N ALA A 296 7.78 -25.11 -11.48
CA ALA A 296 9.20 -25.23 -11.69
C ALA A 296 9.83 -26.23 -10.69
N ASP A 297 9.47 -26.17 -9.41
CA ASP A 297 9.92 -27.12 -8.41
C ASP A 297 9.49 -28.55 -8.72
N ALA A 298 8.25 -28.74 -9.15
CA ALA A 298 7.73 -30.05 -9.52
C ALA A 298 8.46 -30.61 -10.75
N CYS A 299 8.69 -29.78 -11.77
CA CYS A 299 9.43 -30.16 -12.97
C CYS A 299 10.91 -30.43 -12.66
N THR A 300 11.56 -29.63 -11.82
CA THR A 300 12.95 -29.85 -11.39
C THR A 300 13.13 -31.23 -10.74
N LYS A 301 12.18 -31.67 -9.89
CA LYS A 301 12.23 -33.00 -9.27
C LYS A 301 12.21 -34.11 -10.32
N VAL A 302 11.33 -34.02 -11.32
CA VAL A 302 11.18 -35.04 -12.35
C VAL A 302 12.37 -35.00 -13.33
N MET A 303 12.70 -33.83 -13.84
CA MET A 303 13.78 -33.68 -14.83
C MET A 303 15.15 -33.88 -14.21
N GLY A 304 15.36 -33.39 -12.99
CA GLY A 304 16.60 -33.60 -12.24
C GLY A 304 16.87 -35.09 -11.96
N ALA A 305 15.84 -35.91 -11.69
CA ALA A 305 15.99 -37.37 -11.59
C ALA A 305 16.47 -38.00 -12.91
N LEU A 306 16.22 -37.36 -14.04
CA LEU A 306 16.70 -37.76 -15.36
C LEU A 306 18.06 -37.11 -15.74
N GLY A 307 18.65 -36.32 -14.84
CA GLY A 307 19.89 -35.59 -15.12
C GLY A 307 19.75 -34.39 -16.05
N LYS A 308 18.54 -33.83 -16.13
CA LYS A 308 18.20 -32.71 -17.01
C LYS A 308 17.71 -31.52 -16.19
N GLU A 309 17.88 -30.31 -16.72
CA GLU A 309 17.32 -29.10 -16.14
C GLU A 309 15.81 -29.03 -16.29
N SER A 310 15.14 -28.31 -15.40
CA SER A 310 13.71 -28.05 -15.46
C SER A 310 13.28 -27.46 -16.80
N LEU A 311 12.13 -27.92 -17.31
CA LEU A 311 11.48 -27.33 -18.48
C LEU A 311 10.61 -26.13 -18.10
N VAL A 312 10.36 -25.90 -16.81
CA VAL A 312 9.63 -24.72 -16.33
C VAL A 312 10.62 -23.81 -15.61
N ARG A 313 10.74 -22.60 -16.11
CA ARG A 313 11.74 -21.62 -15.62
C ARG A 313 11.10 -20.26 -15.41
N TRP A 314 11.73 -19.43 -14.59
CA TRP A 314 11.41 -18.01 -14.46
C TRP A 314 12.30 -17.22 -15.44
N THR A 315 11.72 -16.83 -16.55
CA THR A 315 12.40 -16.16 -17.67
C THR A 315 11.38 -15.33 -18.46
N SER A 316 11.82 -14.63 -19.50
CA SER A 316 10.93 -13.93 -20.43
C SER A 316 10.69 -14.77 -21.69
N TYR A 317 9.60 -14.48 -22.41
CA TYR A 317 9.35 -15.09 -23.73
C TYR A 317 10.41 -14.70 -24.74
N HIS A 318 10.86 -13.44 -24.72
CA HIS A 318 11.97 -12.99 -25.56
C HIS A 318 13.23 -13.86 -25.36
N ALA A 319 13.63 -14.08 -24.10
CA ALA A 319 14.80 -14.91 -23.79
C ALA A 319 14.59 -16.40 -24.19
N LEU A 320 13.36 -16.91 -24.13
CA LEU A 320 13.05 -18.26 -24.59
C LEU A 320 13.14 -18.37 -26.13
N GLU A 321 12.66 -17.36 -26.86
CA GLU A 321 12.61 -17.39 -28.29
C GLU A 321 13.96 -17.11 -28.96
N THR A 322 14.67 -16.12 -28.45
CA THR A 322 15.97 -15.71 -29.06
C THR A 322 17.16 -16.46 -28.48
N GLY A 323 17.05 -16.99 -27.25
CA GLY A 323 18.18 -17.52 -26.49
C GLY A 323 19.04 -16.44 -25.84
N GLU A 324 18.70 -15.16 -26.02
CA GLU A 324 19.35 -14.02 -25.38
C GLU A 324 18.93 -13.88 -23.92
N LYS A 325 19.63 -13.03 -23.17
CA LYS A 325 19.19 -12.67 -21.81
C LYS A 325 18.02 -11.70 -21.87
N THR A 326 17.07 -11.85 -20.93
CA THR A 326 15.97 -10.89 -20.73
C THR A 326 16.50 -9.46 -20.60
N ARG A 327 15.93 -8.53 -21.35
CA ARG A 327 16.31 -7.11 -21.35
C ARG A 327 15.66 -6.42 -20.17
N VAL A 328 16.39 -6.26 -19.06
CA VAL A 328 15.88 -5.60 -17.85
C VAL A 328 15.70 -4.10 -18.10
N PHE A 329 16.73 -3.43 -18.65
CA PHE A 329 16.68 -2.00 -18.94
C PHE A 329 16.06 -1.74 -20.31
N ARG A 330 14.77 -1.44 -20.32
CA ARG A 330 13.98 -1.08 -21.49
C ARG A 330 13.17 0.19 -21.23
N PHE A 331 12.67 0.85 -22.28
CA PHE A 331 12.01 2.14 -22.18
C PHE A 331 10.97 2.22 -21.05
N ARG A 332 10.08 1.23 -20.94
CA ARG A 332 9.04 1.19 -19.89
C ARG A 332 9.63 1.16 -18.47
N ILE A 333 10.64 0.33 -18.24
CA ILE A 333 11.31 0.22 -16.94
C ILE A 333 12.02 1.53 -16.58
N VAL A 334 12.74 2.12 -17.54
CA VAL A 334 13.42 3.41 -17.35
C VAL A 334 12.40 4.51 -17.07
N ALA A 335 11.28 4.56 -17.78
CA ALA A 335 10.22 5.53 -17.55
C ALA A 335 9.64 5.43 -16.13
N TYR A 336 9.37 4.21 -15.64
CA TYR A 336 8.91 4.03 -14.24
C TYR A 336 9.96 4.42 -13.22
N ILE A 337 11.24 4.13 -13.43
CA ILE A 337 12.33 4.56 -12.53
C ILE A 337 12.38 6.09 -12.48
N VAL A 338 12.31 6.76 -13.62
CA VAL A 338 12.31 8.23 -13.69
C VAL A 338 11.09 8.81 -12.95
N MET A 339 9.89 8.29 -13.21
CA MET A 339 8.66 8.74 -12.54
C MET A 339 8.71 8.53 -11.02
N LEU A 340 9.18 7.39 -10.56
CA LEU A 340 9.36 7.11 -9.14
C LEU A 340 10.40 8.06 -8.52
N THR A 341 11.53 8.29 -9.20
CA THR A 341 12.56 9.20 -8.73
C THR A 341 12.03 10.63 -8.59
N ILE A 342 11.27 11.13 -9.58
CA ILE A 342 10.61 12.45 -9.51
C ILE A 342 9.64 12.50 -8.34
N ALA A 343 8.81 11.47 -8.15
CA ALA A 343 7.84 11.40 -7.04
C ALA A 343 8.55 11.42 -5.67
N PHE A 344 9.65 10.67 -5.51
CA PHE A 344 10.45 10.66 -4.28
C PHE A 344 11.10 12.03 -4.03
N ILE A 345 11.71 12.65 -5.04
CA ILE A 345 12.32 13.98 -4.91
C ILE A 345 11.27 15.02 -4.51
N ALA A 346 10.10 15.01 -5.17
CA ALA A 346 8.99 15.90 -4.86
C ALA A 346 8.49 15.69 -3.42
N LEU A 347 8.30 14.44 -2.99
CA LEU A 347 7.88 14.11 -1.64
C LEU A 347 8.88 14.63 -0.59
N PHE A 348 10.18 14.39 -0.79
CA PHE A 348 11.22 14.88 0.12
C PHE A 348 11.30 16.40 0.14
N TRP A 349 11.27 17.05 -1.03
CA TRP A 349 11.35 18.51 -1.13
C TRP A 349 10.14 19.20 -0.50
N MET A 350 8.94 18.69 -0.74
CA MET A 350 7.71 19.23 -0.13
C MET A 350 7.62 18.89 1.35
N GLY A 351 8.02 17.67 1.76
CA GLY A 351 8.04 17.27 3.17
C GLY A 351 9.06 18.02 4.01
N SER A 352 10.17 18.47 3.42
CA SER A 352 11.17 19.30 4.11
C SER A 352 10.69 20.72 4.47
N LYS A 353 9.63 21.20 3.80
CA LYS A 353 8.99 22.49 4.07
C LYS A 353 7.94 22.44 5.18
N LYS A 354 8.02 21.48 6.07
CA LYS A 354 7.07 21.33 7.18
C LYS A 354 7.03 22.62 8.03
N GLU A 355 5.81 23.17 8.19
CA GLU A 355 5.58 24.29 9.08
C GLU A 355 5.53 23.81 10.55
N HIS A 356 6.31 24.44 11.42
CA HIS A 356 6.36 24.12 12.85
C HIS A 356 5.15 24.64 13.64
N MET A 357 4.31 25.46 13.02
CA MET A 357 2.99 25.85 13.49
C MET A 357 2.06 26.06 12.32
N LEU A 358 0.77 25.84 12.52
CA LEU A 358 -0.24 26.11 11.50
C LEU A 358 -1.16 27.26 11.94
N LEU A 359 -1.44 28.15 11.00
CA LEU A 359 -2.36 29.25 11.18
C LEU A 359 -3.37 29.29 10.03
N ASN A 360 -4.66 29.16 10.38
CA ASN A 360 -5.75 29.45 9.46
C ASN A 360 -6.48 30.72 9.91
N ILE A 361 -6.75 31.59 8.94
CA ILE A 361 -7.42 32.87 9.17
C ILE A 361 -8.78 32.81 8.49
N ASN A 362 -9.85 32.75 9.28
CA ASN A 362 -11.21 32.82 8.81
C ASN A 362 -11.80 34.19 9.15
N ARG A 363 -12.43 34.84 8.21
CA ARG A 363 -13.20 36.07 8.46
C ARG A 363 -14.59 35.70 8.97
N THR A 364 -15.14 36.53 9.81
CA THR A 364 -16.55 36.42 10.22
C THR A 364 -17.46 36.90 9.06
N SER A 365 -18.74 36.57 9.13
CA SER A 365 -19.75 36.99 8.15
C SER A 365 -19.92 38.52 8.11
N GLN A 366 -19.70 39.21 9.23
CA GLN A 366 -19.68 40.65 9.29
C GLN A 366 -18.31 41.17 8.83
N LEU A 367 -18.26 41.90 7.69
CA LEU A 367 -17.03 42.33 7.07
C LEU A 367 -16.30 43.39 7.92
N TYR A 368 -17.03 44.36 8.47
CA TYR A 368 -16.50 45.40 9.35
C TYR A 368 -17.58 45.90 10.33
N LYS A 369 -17.14 46.56 11.36
CA LYS A 369 -17.97 47.37 12.30
C LYS A 369 -17.36 48.74 12.46
N ILE A 370 -18.19 49.78 12.36
CA ILE A 370 -17.76 51.18 12.62
C ILE A 370 -18.22 51.48 14.04
N GLU A 371 -17.29 51.86 14.91
CA GLU A 371 -17.60 52.31 16.28
C GLU A 371 -18.00 53.81 16.31
N PRO A 372 -18.69 54.27 17.38
CA PRO A 372 -19.10 55.68 17.48
C PRO A 372 -17.95 56.67 17.43
N ASP A 373 -16.75 56.25 17.83
CA ASP A 373 -15.53 57.08 17.78
C ASP A 373 -14.83 57.09 16.41
N GLY A 374 -15.47 56.54 15.39
CA GLY A 374 -14.92 56.48 14.01
C GLY A 374 -13.93 55.36 13.75
N ARG A 375 -13.64 54.50 14.74
CA ARG A 375 -12.75 53.36 14.51
C ARG A 375 -13.45 52.27 13.67
N VAL A 376 -12.72 51.75 12.70
CA VAL A 376 -13.20 50.63 11.89
C VAL A 376 -12.58 49.33 12.40
N LYS A 377 -13.41 48.36 12.75
CA LYS A 377 -12.99 47.06 13.26
C LYS A 377 -13.31 45.93 12.29
N ASN A 378 -12.39 44.99 12.14
CA ASN A 378 -12.62 43.75 11.43
C ASN A 378 -12.38 42.59 12.40
N THR A 379 -13.28 41.61 12.38
CA THR A 379 -13.22 40.43 13.25
C THR A 379 -12.84 39.18 12.46
N TYR A 380 -11.92 38.44 13.00
CA TYR A 380 -11.42 37.20 12.43
C TYR A 380 -11.47 36.08 13.46
N VAL A 381 -11.50 34.84 12.98
CA VAL A 381 -11.29 33.64 13.79
C VAL A 381 -9.99 33.00 13.32
N PHE A 382 -8.95 33.14 14.13
CA PHE A 382 -7.67 32.49 13.89
C PHE A 382 -7.68 31.12 14.55
N LEU A 383 -7.26 30.12 13.76
CA LEU A 383 -7.07 28.76 14.25
C LEU A 383 -5.57 28.51 14.31
N PHE A 384 -5.03 28.48 15.51
CA PHE A 384 -3.64 28.11 15.77
C PHE A 384 -3.53 26.62 16.07
N GLN A 385 -2.53 25.95 15.49
CA GLN A 385 -2.21 24.58 15.84
C GLN A 385 -0.72 24.50 16.13
N ASN A 386 -0.39 23.87 17.26
CA ASN A 386 0.99 23.55 17.60
C ASN A 386 1.33 22.17 16.99
N THR A 387 2.25 22.15 16.03
CA THR A 387 2.76 20.91 15.39
C THR A 387 4.03 20.40 16.07
N GLU A 388 4.59 21.17 17.03
CA GLU A 388 5.75 20.78 17.83
C GLU A 388 5.36 19.86 19.01
N ARG A 389 6.37 19.28 19.64
CA ARG A 389 6.22 18.35 20.77
C ARG A 389 6.13 19.04 22.12
N GLU A 390 6.52 20.31 22.18
CA GLU A 390 6.52 21.12 23.36
C GLU A 390 5.39 22.13 23.35
N LYS A 391 5.00 22.61 24.52
CA LYS A 391 4.03 23.68 24.65
C LYS A 391 4.72 25.00 24.33
N HIS A 392 4.13 25.79 23.42
CA HIS A 392 4.63 27.11 23.05
C HIS A 392 3.62 28.20 23.33
N LYS A 393 4.11 29.42 23.58
CA LYS A 393 3.31 30.63 23.65
C LYS A 393 3.28 31.29 22.28
N TYR A 394 2.10 31.38 21.68
CA TYR A 394 1.93 31.97 20.35
C TYR A 394 1.40 33.37 20.42
N TYR A 395 1.88 34.21 19.49
CA TYR A 395 1.38 35.53 19.21
C TYR A 395 1.49 35.83 17.71
N PHE A 396 1.03 37.04 17.31
CA PHE A 396 1.12 37.45 15.91
C PHE A 396 1.30 38.95 15.80
N GLU A 397 1.80 39.41 14.66
CA GLU A 397 2.02 40.82 14.30
C GLU A 397 1.61 41.09 12.83
N ILE A 398 1.29 42.35 12.51
CA ILE A 398 0.96 42.80 11.17
C ILE A 398 2.22 43.46 10.58
N LEU A 399 2.70 42.98 9.43
CA LEU A 399 4.00 43.39 8.87
C LEU A 399 3.90 44.61 7.94
N ASN A 400 2.87 44.65 7.08
CA ASN A 400 2.81 45.57 5.94
C ASN A 400 1.94 46.81 6.16
N ASN A 401 1.29 46.93 7.31
CA ASN A 401 0.45 48.12 7.61
C ASN A 401 0.48 48.45 9.11
N LYS A 402 1.15 49.57 9.44
CA LYS A 402 1.29 50.06 10.81
C LYS A 402 0.04 50.79 11.34
N ASP A 403 -0.86 51.20 10.45
CA ASP A 403 -2.09 51.90 10.81
C ASP A 403 -3.22 50.96 11.27
N ILE A 404 -3.05 49.66 11.05
CA ILE A 404 -3.96 48.66 11.55
C ILE A 404 -3.38 48.05 12.83
N LYS A 405 -4.13 48.18 13.93
CA LYS A 405 -3.72 47.76 15.27
C LYS A 405 -4.49 46.55 15.74
N ILE A 406 -3.90 45.78 16.67
CA ILE A 406 -4.52 44.59 17.26
C ILE A 406 -5.27 45.01 18.54
N GLU A 407 -6.59 44.85 18.58
CA GLU A 407 -7.38 45.07 19.78
C GLU A 407 -7.44 43.84 20.68
N ARG A 408 -7.61 42.65 20.09
CA ARG A 408 -7.65 41.35 20.77
C ARG A 408 -6.99 40.29 19.91
N PRO A 409 -6.29 39.30 20.52
CA PRO A 409 -5.87 39.23 21.92
C PRO A 409 -4.72 40.19 22.22
N ARG A 410 -4.68 40.69 23.46
CA ARG A 410 -3.62 41.63 23.91
C ARG A 410 -2.37 40.94 24.44
N LYS A 411 -2.46 39.63 24.76
CA LYS A 411 -1.36 38.84 25.35
C LYS A 411 -1.17 37.55 24.60
N PRO A 412 0.07 37.02 24.55
CA PRO A 412 0.34 35.68 24.06
C PRO A 412 -0.47 34.60 24.79
N PHE A 413 -0.77 33.52 24.13
CA PHE A 413 -1.53 32.39 24.67
C PHE A 413 -0.79 31.07 24.43
N THR A 414 -0.94 30.15 25.37
CA THR A 414 -0.26 28.85 25.29
C THR A 414 -1.08 27.85 24.49
N VAL A 415 -0.43 27.09 23.61
CA VAL A 415 -1.00 25.98 22.89
C VAL A 415 -0.16 24.74 23.19
N ILE A 416 -0.81 23.71 23.69
CA ILE A 416 -0.15 22.44 24.00
C ILE A 416 0.09 21.61 22.72
N PRO A 417 1.03 20.67 22.74
CA PRO A 417 1.37 19.84 21.59
C PRO A 417 0.14 19.21 20.92
N GLY A 418 0.08 19.32 19.59
CA GLY A 418 -0.99 18.73 18.76
C GLY A 418 -2.37 19.38 18.88
N LYS A 419 -2.62 20.28 19.85
CA LYS A 419 -3.93 20.93 20.00
C LYS A 419 -4.13 22.10 19.05
N LYS A 420 -5.41 22.26 18.67
CA LYS A 420 -5.93 23.40 17.90
C LYS A 420 -6.64 24.36 18.86
N VAL A 421 -6.32 25.65 18.75
CA VAL A 421 -6.94 26.70 19.58
C VAL A 421 -7.53 27.76 18.66
N LYS A 422 -8.86 27.97 18.80
CA LYS A 422 -9.55 29.06 18.12
C LYS A 422 -9.39 30.35 18.95
N LYS A 423 -8.99 31.45 18.31
CA LYS A 423 -8.93 32.78 18.91
C LYS A 423 -9.69 33.78 18.06
N VAL A 424 -10.59 34.51 18.69
CA VAL A 424 -11.23 35.65 18.06
C VAL A 424 -10.22 36.81 18.06
N VAL A 425 -9.90 37.27 16.88
CA VAL A 425 -8.96 38.39 16.64
C VAL A 425 -9.73 39.61 16.13
N VAL A 426 -9.55 40.72 16.77
CA VAL A 426 -10.13 41.97 16.38
C VAL A 426 -9.01 42.93 16.00
N LEU A 427 -9.00 43.31 14.75
CA LEU A 427 -8.10 44.34 14.19
C LEU A 427 -8.88 45.62 14.02
N TYR A 428 -8.28 46.76 14.32
CA TYR A 428 -8.90 48.06 14.15
C TYR A 428 -7.95 49.09 13.56
N THR A 429 -8.54 50.12 12.97
CA THR A 429 -7.82 51.34 12.56
C THR A 429 -8.57 52.59 13.05
N ASP A 430 -7.80 53.56 13.48
CA ASP A 430 -8.25 54.93 13.82
C ASP A 430 -8.00 55.94 12.68
N LYS A 431 -7.39 55.46 11.58
CA LYS A 431 -7.06 56.27 10.42
C LYS A 431 -7.95 55.94 9.23
N ILE A 432 -8.13 56.96 8.36
CA ILE A 432 -8.83 56.81 7.10
C ILE A 432 -7.85 56.12 6.12
N LEU A 433 -8.06 54.83 5.83
CA LEU A 433 -7.19 54.08 4.94
C LEU A 433 -7.54 54.21 3.47
N ALA A 434 -8.80 54.52 3.15
CA ALA A 434 -9.26 54.69 1.77
C ALA A 434 -10.48 55.59 1.69
N LYS A 435 -10.65 56.33 0.56
CA LYS A 435 -11.80 57.22 0.28
C LYS A 435 -12.49 56.78 -1.01
N ASN A 436 -13.08 55.59 -1.03
CA ASN A 436 -13.84 55.07 -2.19
C ASN A 436 -15.34 55.17 -1.90
N THR A 437 -16.08 55.82 -2.81
CA THR A 437 -17.53 56.01 -2.68
C THR A 437 -18.35 54.89 -3.35
N GLN A 438 -17.74 54.09 -4.22
CA GLN A 438 -18.47 53.04 -4.98
C GLN A 438 -18.50 51.68 -4.30
N LYS A 439 -17.41 51.29 -3.61
CA LYS A 439 -17.30 49.98 -2.99
C LYS A 439 -16.43 49.99 -1.73
N ASP A 440 -16.65 49.02 -0.85
CA ASP A 440 -15.75 48.73 0.27
C ASP A 440 -14.36 48.40 -0.25
N VAL A 441 -13.32 48.84 0.44
CA VAL A 441 -11.95 48.68 -0.01
C VAL A 441 -11.25 47.59 0.73
N PRO A 442 -10.92 46.45 0.05
CA PRO A 442 -10.10 45.41 0.63
C PRO A 442 -8.64 45.82 0.66
N ILE A 443 -8.07 45.91 1.84
CA ILE A 443 -6.66 46.26 2.07
C ILE A 443 -5.90 44.99 2.41
N PRO A 444 -4.94 44.53 1.59
CA PRO A 444 -4.17 43.33 1.87
C PRO A 444 -3.26 43.56 3.07
N ILE A 445 -3.31 42.64 4.03
CA ILE A 445 -2.46 42.64 5.21
C ILE A 445 -1.72 41.32 5.31
N LYS A 446 -0.46 41.37 5.72
CA LYS A 446 0.38 40.21 5.96
C LYS A 446 0.57 40.01 7.45
N ILE A 447 0.14 38.85 7.94
CA ILE A 447 0.21 38.48 9.33
C ILE A 447 1.36 37.48 9.51
N LYS A 448 2.27 37.81 10.42
CA LYS A 448 3.28 36.87 10.92
C LYS A 448 2.82 36.36 12.27
N ALA A 449 2.52 35.09 12.35
CA ALA A 449 2.31 34.41 13.62
C ALA A 449 3.58 33.66 14.02
N TYR A 450 3.92 33.67 15.30
CA TYR A 450 5.17 33.06 15.78
C TYR A 450 5.02 32.56 17.22
N ALA A 451 5.91 31.63 17.58
CA ALA A 451 6.11 31.24 18.97
C ALA A 451 7.01 32.28 19.66
N VAL A 452 6.56 32.81 20.79
CA VAL A 452 7.33 33.82 21.55
C VAL A 452 8.65 33.24 22.07
N ASP A 453 8.66 31.93 22.32
CA ASP A 453 9.80 31.21 22.86
C ASP A 453 10.90 30.98 21.78
N ASP A 454 10.50 30.83 20.49
CA ASP A 454 11.44 30.70 19.35
C ASP A 454 10.85 31.34 18.07
N PRO A 455 10.90 32.66 17.95
CA PRO A 455 10.27 33.41 16.85
C PRO A 455 11.01 33.30 15.50
N LYS A 456 12.20 32.72 15.46
CA LYS A 456 12.95 32.50 14.22
C LYS A 456 12.61 31.17 13.57
N LYS A 457 12.50 30.11 14.36
CA LYS A 457 12.22 28.75 13.88
C LYS A 457 10.73 28.50 13.70
N ILE A 458 9.93 28.98 14.64
CA ILE A 458 8.49 28.73 14.66
C ILE A 458 7.76 30.03 14.28
N ALA A 459 7.66 30.30 12.98
CA ALA A 459 6.95 31.44 12.44
C ALA A 459 6.25 31.05 11.13
N VAL A 460 5.04 31.60 10.93
CA VAL A 460 4.23 31.37 9.74
C VAL A 460 3.68 32.69 9.24
N PHE A 461 3.72 32.90 7.94
CA PHE A 461 3.20 34.07 7.28
C PHE A 461 1.90 33.71 6.56
N ARG A 462 0.86 34.53 6.75
CA ARG A 462 -0.42 34.39 6.04
C ARG A 462 -0.89 35.75 5.57
N ASP A 463 -1.39 35.78 4.34
CA ASP A 463 -2.01 36.94 3.77
C ASP A 463 -3.51 36.92 4.05
N THR A 464 -4.07 38.06 4.40
CA THR A 464 -5.51 38.26 4.59
C THR A 464 -5.89 39.67 4.19
N ILE A 465 -7.14 40.04 4.33
CA ILE A 465 -7.66 41.34 3.86
C ILE A 465 -8.34 42.02 5.03
N PHE A 466 -7.99 43.30 5.27
CA PHE A 466 -8.74 44.20 6.11
C PHE A 466 -9.72 45.00 5.24
N VAL A 467 -11.01 45.00 5.55
CA VAL A 467 -12.03 45.68 4.76
C VAL A 467 -12.30 47.03 5.37
N PHE A 468 -12.05 48.07 4.61
CA PHE A 468 -12.42 49.44 4.97
C PHE A 468 -13.74 49.81 4.28
N PRO A 469 -14.70 50.39 5.04
CA PRO A 469 -16.03 50.73 4.51
C PRO A 469 -15.97 51.78 3.39
N ARG A 470 -17.02 51.80 2.56
CA ARG A 470 -17.23 52.86 1.60
C ARG A 470 -17.24 54.21 2.33
N TRP A 471 -16.72 55.24 1.65
CA TRP A 471 -16.57 56.56 2.22
C TRP A 471 -17.90 57.19 2.65
N ASP A 472 -18.96 57.04 1.86
CA ASP A 472 -20.30 57.51 2.15
C ASP A 472 -20.91 56.86 3.40
N VAL A 473 -20.70 55.58 3.58
CA VAL A 473 -21.15 54.82 4.77
C VAL A 473 -20.39 55.26 6.02
N TYR A 474 -19.08 55.42 5.88
CA TYR A 474 -18.21 55.88 6.96
C TYR A 474 -18.60 57.30 7.44
N GLN A 475 -18.75 58.28 6.52
CA GLN A 475 -19.16 59.64 6.86
C GLN A 475 -20.53 59.71 7.54
N LYS A 476 -21.55 59.04 6.97
CA LYS A 476 -22.89 58.97 7.59
C LYS A 476 -22.85 58.45 9.00
N HIS A 477 -22.00 57.45 9.29
CA HIS A 477 -21.90 56.87 10.62
C HIS A 477 -21.21 57.77 11.62
N VAL A 478 -20.15 58.48 11.21
CA VAL A 478 -19.42 59.41 12.07
C VAL A 478 -20.26 60.68 12.33
N GLN A 479 -20.95 61.24 11.31
CA GLN A 479 -21.83 62.40 11.48
C GLN A 479 -23.06 62.12 12.35
N LYS A 480 -23.58 60.91 12.36
CA LYS A 480 -24.74 60.52 13.21
C LYS A 480 -24.39 60.42 14.68
N ASN A 481 -23.15 60.27 15.04
CA ASN A 481 -22.66 60.04 16.41
C ASN A 481 -21.82 61.23 16.95
N GLN A 482 -21.65 62.30 16.17
CA GLN A 482 -21.26 63.62 16.63
C GLN A 482 -22.48 64.47 16.93
#